data_d1184018041930bf0037961debc25e5b
#
_entry.id   d1184018041930bf0037961debc25e5b
#
_cell.length_a   1.000
_cell.length_b   1.000
_cell.length_c   1.000
_cell.angle_alpha   90.00
_cell.angle_beta   90.00
_cell.angle_gamma   90.00
#
_symmetry.space_group_name_H-M   'P 1'
#
loop_
_entity.id
_entity.type
_entity.pdbx_description
1 polymer ?
#
loop_
_entity_poly.entity_id
_entity_poly.type
_entity_poly.pdbx_seq_one_letter_code
_entity_poly.pdbx_strand_id
1 'polypeptide(L)'
;MTVIRKQDVISSVADALQYISYYHPLDFVQALEKAYHKEESQAAKDAMAQILINSRMSAEGHRPICQDTGIVTCFVNIGMQVQWDSTDMTVQQMVDEGVRQAYTNPDNPLRASVLLDPAGKRINTKDNTPAVVHINMVPGNTVEIQIAAKGGGSENKTKMVMLNPSDDIAEWVEKTLPTMGAGWCPPGMLGIGIGGTAEKAAVLAKESLMEHIDIQELIERGPENAEEELRLDIFNRVNKLGIGAQGLGGLTTVVDVKIKTAPTHAASKPVCLIPNCAATRHVHFTLDGSGPADLTPPKLEEWPDITWEAGANTRRVNLEEVTQADVEQWKTGETVLLSGKILTGRDAAHKRIQGMLESGEGLPEGVDFKGKFISVSYTHLRAHETTV
;
A
#
# COMPACT_ATOMS: atom_id res chain seq x y z
N MET A 1 -8.18 -31.91 18.96
CA MET A 1 -8.99 -30.76 18.50
C MET A 1 -8.29 -29.50 18.91
N THR A 2 -8.05 -28.61 17.98
CA THR A 2 -7.38 -27.34 18.25
C THR A 2 -8.39 -26.32 18.73
N VAL A 3 -8.13 -25.71 19.88
CA VAL A 3 -8.96 -24.62 20.40
C VAL A 3 -8.25 -23.31 20.16
N ILE A 4 -8.86 -22.44 19.39
CA ILE A 4 -8.35 -21.08 19.13
C ILE A 4 -9.04 -20.12 20.09
N ARG A 5 -8.25 -19.36 20.84
CA ARG A 5 -8.77 -18.35 21.76
C ARG A 5 -9.05 -17.06 21.00
N LYS A 6 -10.21 -16.46 21.26
CA LYS A 6 -10.56 -15.15 20.68
C LYS A 6 -9.50 -14.10 20.95
N GLN A 7 -8.89 -14.12 22.15
CA GLN A 7 -7.83 -13.16 22.50
C GLN A 7 -6.57 -13.34 21.66
N ASP A 8 -6.23 -14.56 21.26
CA ASP A 8 -5.07 -14.81 20.39
C ASP A 8 -5.30 -14.21 19.01
N VAL A 9 -6.52 -14.28 18.46
CA VAL A 9 -6.87 -13.60 17.20
C VAL A 9 -6.75 -12.08 17.34
N ILE A 10 -7.36 -11.51 18.39
CA ILE A 10 -7.37 -10.06 18.64
C ILE A 10 -5.94 -9.54 18.77
N SER A 11 -5.11 -10.16 19.64
CA SER A 11 -3.74 -9.75 19.88
C SER A 11 -2.89 -9.89 18.62
N SER A 12 -3.00 -11.03 17.91
CA SER A 12 -2.23 -11.26 16.68
C SER A 12 -2.56 -10.25 15.57
N VAL A 13 -3.83 -9.89 15.42
CA VAL A 13 -4.26 -8.86 14.45
C VAL A 13 -3.72 -7.49 14.85
N ALA A 14 -3.78 -7.13 16.15
CA ALA A 14 -3.26 -5.86 16.64
C ALA A 14 -1.75 -5.75 16.41
N ASP A 15 -0.99 -6.78 16.77
CA ASP A 15 0.46 -6.84 16.61
C ASP A 15 0.86 -6.85 15.13
N ALA A 16 0.13 -7.60 14.29
CA ALA A 16 0.35 -7.65 12.85
C ALA A 16 0.19 -6.27 12.19
N LEU A 17 -0.83 -5.51 12.56
CA LEU A 17 -1.08 -4.18 12.01
C LEU A 17 -0.03 -3.15 12.47
N GLN A 18 0.43 -3.24 13.70
CA GLN A 18 1.58 -2.45 14.16
C GLN A 18 2.84 -2.85 13.38
N TYR A 19 3.15 -4.15 13.29
CA TYR A 19 4.29 -4.68 12.55
C TYR A 19 4.34 -4.18 11.11
N ILE A 20 3.28 -4.37 10.31
CA ILE A 20 3.25 -3.94 8.91
C ILE A 20 3.20 -2.43 8.73
N SER A 21 2.91 -1.67 9.78
CA SER A 21 2.91 -0.21 9.69
C SER A 21 4.31 0.36 9.51
N TYR A 22 5.35 -0.34 9.99
CA TYR A 22 6.74 0.12 9.94
C TYR A 22 7.74 -0.89 9.34
N TYR A 23 7.37 -2.15 9.16
CA TYR A 23 8.18 -3.12 8.42
C TYR A 23 7.56 -3.41 7.04
N HIS A 24 8.32 -3.13 5.99
CA HIS A 24 7.99 -3.69 4.67
C HIS A 24 8.24 -5.20 4.67
N PRO A 25 7.51 -5.97 3.85
CA PRO A 25 7.94 -7.33 3.51
C PRO A 25 9.36 -7.31 2.94
N LEU A 26 10.25 -8.18 3.43
CA LEU A 26 11.66 -8.18 3.03
C LEU A 26 11.86 -8.50 1.55
N ASP A 27 11.02 -9.36 0.99
CA ASP A 27 11.02 -9.67 -0.44
C ASP A 27 10.78 -8.43 -1.30
N PHE A 28 9.89 -7.51 -0.85
CA PHE A 28 9.69 -6.23 -1.52
C PHE A 28 10.94 -5.34 -1.41
N VAL A 29 11.56 -5.26 -0.24
CA VAL A 29 12.79 -4.47 -0.04
C VAL A 29 13.90 -4.97 -0.97
N GLN A 30 14.11 -6.29 -1.03
CA GLN A 30 15.11 -6.94 -1.90
C GLN A 30 14.80 -6.76 -3.39
N ALA A 31 13.53 -6.87 -3.79
CA ALA A 31 13.13 -6.63 -5.18
C ALA A 31 13.35 -5.17 -5.59
N LEU A 32 13.05 -4.23 -4.71
CA LEU A 32 13.26 -2.81 -4.96
C LEU A 32 14.74 -2.45 -4.98
N GLU A 33 15.57 -3.05 -4.13
CA GLU A 33 17.04 -2.90 -4.15
C GLU A 33 17.62 -3.37 -5.49
N LYS A 34 17.22 -4.55 -5.96
CA LYS A 34 17.64 -5.07 -7.27
C LYS A 34 17.22 -4.11 -8.41
N ALA A 35 16.00 -3.57 -8.33
CA ALA A 35 15.51 -2.58 -9.29
C ALA A 35 16.33 -1.29 -9.24
N TYR A 36 16.66 -0.78 -8.06
CA TYR A 36 17.51 0.40 -7.86
C TYR A 36 18.88 0.25 -8.50
N HIS A 37 19.52 -0.91 -8.36
CA HIS A 37 20.83 -1.15 -8.97
C HIS A 37 20.81 -1.25 -10.50
N LYS A 38 19.69 -1.72 -11.09
CA LYS A 38 19.50 -1.82 -12.54
C LYS A 38 19.04 -0.52 -13.19
N GLU A 39 18.52 0.43 -12.40
CA GLU A 39 17.92 1.66 -12.93
C GLU A 39 18.97 2.57 -13.57
N GLU A 40 18.63 3.14 -14.70
CA GLU A 40 19.49 4.05 -15.49
C GLU A 40 19.04 5.51 -15.37
N SER A 41 17.76 5.75 -15.15
CA SER A 41 17.22 7.10 -14.95
C SER A 41 17.58 7.64 -13.57
N GLN A 42 18.32 8.74 -13.48
CA GLN A 42 18.71 9.32 -12.20
C GLN A 42 17.50 9.70 -11.34
N ALA A 43 16.46 10.27 -11.94
CA ALA A 43 15.25 10.66 -11.21
C ALA A 43 14.52 9.46 -10.62
N ALA A 44 14.39 8.35 -11.37
CA ALA A 44 13.80 7.11 -10.88
C ALA A 44 14.66 6.45 -9.80
N LYS A 45 15.98 6.47 -9.99
CA LYS A 45 16.95 5.94 -9.03
C LYS A 45 16.91 6.70 -7.71
N ASP A 46 16.84 8.02 -7.75
CA ASP A 46 16.70 8.87 -6.57
C ASP A 46 15.38 8.59 -5.83
N ALA A 47 14.28 8.39 -6.56
CA ALA A 47 13.00 8.03 -5.96
C ALA A 47 13.06 6.66 -5.25
N MET A 48 13.64 5.64 -5.88
CA MET A 48 13.81 4.32 -5.26
C MET A 48 14.75 4.36 -4.05
N ALA A 49 15.85 5.12 -4.13
CA ALA A 49 16.74 5.34 -2.98
C ALA A 49 15.97 5.92 -1.78
N GLN A 50 15.15 6.93 -2.01
CA GLN A 50 14.35 7.53 -0.95
C GLN A 50 13.30 6.57 -0.35
N ILE A 51 12.70 5.70 -1.17
CA ILE A 51 11.77 4.68 -0.68
C ILE A 51 12.52 3.67 0.21
N LEU A 52 13.69 3.20 -0.20
CA LEU A 52 14.52 2.25 0.57
C LEU A 52 15.03 2.86 1.88
N ILE A 53 15.51 4.11 1.83
CA ILE A 53 15.94 4.85 3.03
C ILE A 53 14.75 5.05 3.98
N ASN A 54 13.58 5.46 3.46
CA ASN A 54 12.38 5.61 4.28
C ASN A 54 11.95 4.28 4.91
N SER A 55 12.03 3.19 4.17
CA SER A 55 11.74 1.83 4.67
C SER A 55 12.61 1.48 5.86
N ARG A 56 13.93 1.64 5.74
CA ARG A 56 14.88 1.41 6.84
C ARG A 56 14.62 2.31 8.05
N MET A 57 14.43 3.62 7.81
CA MET A 57 14.11 4.57 8.88
C MET A 57 12.80 4.26 9.60
N SER A 58 11.81 3.74 8.88
CA SER A 58 10.54 3.31 9.46
C SER A 58 10.73 2.11 10.38
N ALA A 59 11.53 1.13 9.94
CA ALA A 59 11.88 -0.04 10.73
C ALA A 59 12.69 0.32 11.99
N GLU A 60 13.70 1.18 11.87
CA GLU A 60 14.52 1.65 13.00
C GLU A 60 13.72 2.46 14.01
N GLY A 61 12.87 3.36 13.54
CA GLY A 61 12.15 4.33 14.37
C GLY A 61 10.77 3.87 14.81
N HIS A 62 10.30 2.70 14.37
CA HIS A 62 8.93 2.19 14.54
C HIS A 62 7.89 3.25 14.17
N ARG A 63 8.05 3.85 12.98
CA ARG A 63 7.17 4.89 12.45
C ARG A 63 6.47 4.41 11.18
N PRO A 64 5.22 4.85 10.95
CA PRO A 64 4.49 4.42 9.75
C PRO A 64 5.29 4.70 8.46
N ILE A 65 5.37 3.69 7.59
CA ILE A 65 6.01 3.77 6.28
C ILE A 65 5.38 4.87 5.42
N CYS A 66 4.08 5.10 5.59
CA CYS A 66 3.29 6.04 4.83
C CYS A 66 2.26 6.73 5.74
N GLN A 67 1.95 8.01 5.44
CA GLN A 67 0.90 8.76 6.12
C GLN A 67 -0.51 8.21 5.83
N ASP A 68 -0.69 7.50 4.72
CA ASP A 68 -1.90 6.73 4.43
C ASP A 68 -1.76 5.35 5.06
N THR A 69 -2.34 5.19 6.23
CA THR A 69 -2.29 3.93 6.98
C THR A 69 -3.22 2.85 6.41
N GLY A 70 -4.03 3.22 5.41
CA GLY A 70 -4.82 2.30 4.60
C GLY A 70 -6.11 1.80 5.24
N ILE A 71 -6.84 1.01 4.47
CA ILE A 71 -7.94 0.19 4.95
C ILE A 71 -7.45 -1.25 5.17
N VAL A 72 -7.84 -1.84 6.28
CA VAL A 72 -7.45 -3.21 6.61
C VAL A 72 -8.27 -4.19 5.79
N THR A 73 -7.58 -5.10 5.10
CA THR A 73 -8.17 -6.26 4.42
C THR A 73 -7.58 -7.52 5.02
N CYS A 74 -8.44 -8.48 5.35
CA CYS A 74 -8.05 -9.72 6.01
C CYS A 74 -8.66 -10.90 5.29
N PHE A 75 -7.84 -11.90 4.94
CA PHE A 75 -8.29 -13.21 4.46
C PHE A 75 -8.05 -14.22 5.58
N VAL A 76 -9.11 -14.87 6.01
CA VAL A 76 -9.08 -15.82 7.13
C VAL A 76 -9.51 -17.19 6.63
N ASN A 77 -8.59 -18.14 6.62
CA ASN A 77 -8.84 -19.54 6.31
C ASN A 77 -9.01 -20.31 7.62
N ILE A 78 -10.22 -20.77 7.89
CA ILE A 78 -10.57 -21.49 9.14
C ILE A 78 -10.64 -22.98 8.85
N GLY A 79 -9.79 -23.75 9.53
CA GLY A 79 -9.80 -25.19 9.46
C GLY A 79 -11.12 -25.76 10.01
N MET A 80 -11.74 -26.72 9.31
CA MET A 80 -13.03 -27.30 9.67
C MET A 80 -13.02 -28.07 11.02
N GLN A 81 -11.83 -28.35 11.58
CA GLN A 81 -11.66 -29.02 12.88
C GLN A 81 -11.34 -28.02 14.01
N VAL A 82 -11.30 -26.72 13.72
CA VAL A 82 -11.08 -25.66 14.70
C VAL A 82 -12.28 -25.55 15.64
N GLN A 83 -11.99 -25.38 16.91
CA GLN A 83 -12.96 -24.99 17.93
C GLN A 83 -12.58 -23.61 18.49
N TRP A 84 -13.59 -22.85 18.88
CA TRP A 84 -13.41 -21.55 19.51
C TRP A 84 -13.58 -21.69 21.03
N ASP A 85 -12.75 -20.97 21.80
CA ASP A 85 -12.89 -20.93 23.28
C ASP A 85 -14.16 -20.19 23.72
N SER A 86 -14.70 -19.33 22.87
CA SER A 86 -15.88 -18.52 23.10
C SER A 86 -16.63 -18.25 21.80
N THR A 87 -17.93 -18.09 21.87
CA THR A 87 -18.82 -17.75 20.74
C THR A 87 -19.54 -16.41 20.94
N ASP A 88 -19.07 -15.59 21.86
CA ASP A 88 -19.62 -14.25 22.15
C ASP A 88 -19.21 -13.18 21.13
N MET A 89 -18.19 -13.45 20.30
CA MET A 89 -17.76 -12.61 19.20
C MET A 89 -17.66 -13.41 17.90
N THR A 90 -18.04 -12.78 16.80
CA THR A 90 -17.77 -13.31 15.46
C THR A 90 -16.31 -13.08 15.06
N VAL A 91 -15.79 -13.82 14.07
CA VAL A 91 -14.44 -13.61 13.54
C VAL A 91 -14.25 -12.17 13.04
N GLN A 92 -15.27 -11.58 12.39
CA GLN A 92 -15.27 -10.17 12.01
C GLN A 92 -15.04 -9.24 13.22
N GLN A 93 -15.76 -9.48 14.32
CA GLN A 93 -15.63 -8.65 15.53
C GLN A 93 -14.27 -8.84 16.22
N MET A 94 -13.69 -10.04 16.19
CA MET A 94 -12.34 -10.28 16.71
C MET A 94 -11.30 -9.50 15.90
N VAL A 95 -11.39 -9.53 14.57
CA VAL A 95 -10.51 -8.77 13.68
C VAL A 95 -10.70 -7.26 13.91
N ASP A 96 -11.93 -6.79 13.98
CA ASP A 96 -12.23 -5.36 14.22
C ASP A 96 -11.69 -4.89 15.58
N GLU A 97 -11.77 -5.71 16.62
CA GLU A 97 -11.18 -5.37 17.92
C GLU A 97 -9.64 -5.27 17.84
N GLY A 98 -8.98 -6.19 17.13
CA GLY A 98 -7.55 -6.11 16.88
C GLY A 98 -7.17 -4.85 16.07
N VAL A 99 -7.96 -4.49 15.05
CA VAL A 99 -7.79 -3.22 14.30
C VAL A 99 -7.91 -2.02 15.23
N ARG A 100 -8.94 -1.98 16.07
CA ARG A 100 -9.14 -0.88 17.04
C ARG A 100 -7.93 -0.75 17.96
N GLN A 101 -7.46 -1.83 18.54
CA GLN A 101 -6.30 -1.84 19.42
C GLN A 101 -5.03 -1.34 18.69
N ALA A 102 -4.80 -1.77 17.45
CA ALA A 102 -3.66 -1.32 16.68
C ALA A 102 -3.70 0.19 16.38
N TYR A 103 -4.84 0.70 15.93
CA TYR A 103 -4.95 2.10 15.49
C TYR A 103 -5.06 3.10 16.64
N THR A 104 -5.52 2.66 17.80
CA THR A 104 -5.60 3.50 19.01
C THR A 104 -4.50 3.21 20.02
N ASN A 105 -3.46 2.46 19.64
CA ASN A 105 -2.32 2.15 20.50
C ASN A 105 -1.66 3.46 21.00
N PRO A 106 -1.57 3.71 22.32
CA PRO A 106 -1.08 4.95 22.85
C PRO A 106 0.41 5.19 22.56
N ASP A 107 1.20 4.12 22.40
CA ASP A 107 2.63 4.21 22.13
C ASP A 107 2.95 4.48 20.66
N ASN A 108 2.08 4.07 19.75
CA ASN A 108 2.21 4.28 18.31
C ASN A 108 0.82 4.38 17.65
N PRO A 109 0.10 5.48 17.84
CA PRO A 109 -1.23 5.65 17.27
C PRO A 109 -1.15 5.75 15.75
N LEU A 110 -1.94 4.92 15.06
CA LEU A 110 -2.06 4.97 13.62
C LEU A 110 -3.23 5.86 13.21
N ARG A 111 -3.06 6.60 12.14
CA ARG A 111 -4.11 7.48 11.63
C ARG A 111 -5.27 6.69 11.06
N ALA A 112 -6.48 6.81 11.66
CA ALA A 112 -7.68 6.22 11.09
C ALA A 112 -8.14 6.95 9.81
N SER A 113 -8.44 6.18 8.76
CA SER A 113 -8.87 6.67 7.45
C SER A 113 -10.24 6.13 7.00
N VAL A 114 -10.82 5.17 7.73
CA VAL A 114 -12.14 4.62 7.43
C VAL A 114 -13.24 5.61 7.80
N LEU A 115 -14.23 5.73 6.93
CA LEU A 115 -15.36 6.64 7.07
C LEU A 115 -16.68 5.88 7.11
N LEU A 116 -17.49 6.14 8.11
CA LEU A 116 -18.90 5.78 8.14
C LEU A 116 -19.69 6.66 7.15
N ASP A 117 -20.86 6.17 6.76
CA ASP A 117 -21.79 6.87 5.85
C ASP A 117 -21.07 7.38 4.59
N PRO A 118 -20.50 6.49 3.75
CA PRO A 118 -19.71 6.90 2.59
C PRO A 118 -20.50 7.66 1.54
N ALA A 119 -21.80 7.46 1.47
CA ALA A 119 -22.71 8.16 0.56
C ALA A 119 -23.23 9.51 1.13
N GLY A 120 -23.09 9.74 2.44
CA GLY A 120 -23.60 10.91 3.12
C GLY A 120 -22.51 11.73 3.82
N LYS A 121 -22.54 11.77 5.15
CA LYS A 121 -21.72 12.68 5.98
C LYS A 121 -20.22 12.32 6.03
N ARG A 122 -19.84 11.10 5.68
CA ARG A 122 -18.44 10.62 5.63
C ARG A 122 -17.67 10.87 6.95
N ILE A 123 -18.19 10.33 8.04
CA ILE A 123 -17.66 10.54 9.40
C ILE A 123 -16.52 9.55 9.68
N ASN A 124 -15.34 10.06 10.10
CA ASN A 124 -14.21 9.20 10.44
C ASN A 124 -14.52 8.34 11.67
N THR A 125 -14.21 7.05 11.58
CA THR A 125 -14.44 6.06 12.65
C THR A 125 -13.51 6.26 13.84
N LYS A 126 -12.37 6.92 13.66
CA LYS A 126 -11.29 7.21 14.61
C LYS A 126 -10.46 5.99 15.05
N ASP A 127 -10.93 4.79 14.80
CA ASP A 127 -10.28 3.51 15.15
C ASP A 127 -10.01 2.62 13.93
N ASN A 128 -10.28 3.13 12.72
CA ASN A 128 -10.10 2.46 11.43
C ASN A 128 -10.94 1.18 11.23
N THR A 129 -11.97 0.96 12.03
CA THR A 129 -12.93 -0.15 11.85
C THR A 129 -14.10 0.27 10.96
N PRO A 130 -14.82 -0.69 10.31
CA PRO A 130 -14.52 -2.12 10.25
C PRO A 130 -13.41 -2.44 9.25
N ALA A 131 -12.75 -3.58 9.43
CA ALA A 131 -11.92 -4.21 8.40
C ALA A 131 -12.78 -4.86 7.31
N VAL A 132 -12.19 -5.10 6.14
CA VAL A 132 -12.80 -5.94 5.09
C VAL A 132 -12.29 -7.36 5.31
N VAL A 133 -13.14 -8.24 5.82
CA VAL A 133 -12.77 -9.62 6.17
C VAL A 133 -13.42 -10.61 5.22
N HIS A 134 -12.59 -11.45 4.60
CA HIS A 134 -12.99 -12.58 3.77
C HIS A 134 -12.72 -13.87 4.54
N ILE A 135 -13.73 -14.70 4.75
CA ILE A 135 -13.62 -15.93 5.51
C ILE A 135 -13.84 -17.12 4.59
N ASN A 136 -12.91 -18.06 4.62
CA ASN A 136 -13.00 -19.33 3.92
C ASN A 136 -12.93 -20.48 4.93
N MET A 137 -13.70 -21.52 4.68
CA MET A 137 -13.57 -22.80 5.40
C MET A 137 -12.69 -23.74 4.60
N VAL A 138 -11.65 -24.27 5.24
CA VAL A 138 -10.67 -25.16 4.61
C VAL A 138 -10.49 -26.45 5.41
N PRO A 139 -10.01 -27.56 4.83
CA PRO A 139 -9.60 -28.71 5.60
C PRO A 139 -8.48 -28.35 6.58
N GLY A 140 -8.49 -28.96 7.79
CA GLY A 140 -7.43 -28.74 8.77
C GLY A 140 -7.94 -28.28 10.13
N ASN A 141 -7.01 -27.90 11.00
CA ASN A 141 -7.23 -27.57 12.40
C ASN A 141 -6.54 -26.28 12.85
N THR A 142 -6.14 -25.42 11.90
CA THR A 142 -5.49 -24.12 12.14
C THR A 142 -6.37 -22.99 11.63
N VAL A 143 -6.06 -21.77 12.05
CA VAL A 143 -6.60 -20.54 11.46
C VAL A 143 -5.44 -19.80 10.82
N GLU A 144 -5.46 -19.67 9.49
CA GLU A 144 -4.47 -18.92 8.73
C GLU A 144 -5.02 -17.52 8.43
N ILE A 145 -4.23 -16.51 8.69
CA ILE A 145 -4.63 -15.11 8.51
C ILE A 145 -3.60 -14.41 7.62
N GLN A 146 -4.10 -13.86 6.52
CA GLN A 146 -3.37 -12.93 5.69
C GLN A 146 -3.98 -11.55 5.90
N ILE A 147 -3.19 -10.59 6.37
CA ILE A 147 -3.66 -9.25 6.69
C ILE A 147 -2.83 -8.20 5.97
N ALA A 148 -3.50 -7.21 5.41
CA ALA A 148 -2.88 -6.08 4.74
C ALA A 148 -3.54 -4.76 5.14
N ALA A 149 -2.77 -3.67 5.09
CA ALA A 149 -3.28 -2.31 5.20
C ALA A 149 -3.04 -1.59 3.87
N LYS A 150 -4.09 -1.49 3.03
CA LYS A 150 -3.98 -0.98 1.67
C LYS A 150 -4.35 0.50 1.57
N GLY A 151 -3.39 1.31 1.11
CA GLY A 151 -3.59 2.74 0.94
C GLY A 151 -4.62 3.12 -0.12
N GLY A 152 -5.39 4.18 0.14
CA GLY A 152 -6.47 4.66 -0.75
C GLY A 152 -5.96 5.12 -2.11
N GLY A 153 -4.73 5.62 -2.22
CA GLY A 153 -4.15 6.04 -3.50
C GLY A 153 -4.12 4.91 -4.53
N SER A 154 -3.61 3.76 -4.14
CA SER A 154 -3.56 2.59 -5.01
C SER A 154 -4.91 1.85 -5.09
N GLU A 155 -5.69 1.81 -4.01
CA GLU A 155 -7.02 1.20 -4.01
C GLU A 155 -7.96 1.88 -5.04
N ASN A 156 -7.95 3.20 -5.09
CA ASN A 156 -8.77 3.99 -6.01
C ASN A 156 -8.40 3.83 -7.50
N LYS A 157 -7.31 3.12 -7.81
CA LYS A 157 -6.88 2.84 -9.18
C LYS A 157 -7.33 1.47 -9.68
N THR A 158 -8.04 0.70 -8.85
CA THR A 158 -8.63 -0.57 -9.24
C THR A 158 -9.45 -0.44 -10.52
N LYS A 159 -9.25 -1.36 -11.45
CA LYS A 159 -10.01 -1.48 -12.70
C LYS A 159 -10.58 -2.88 -12.82
N MET A 160 -11.80 -2.94 -13.27
CA MET A 160 -12.48 -4.19 -13.55
C MET A 160 -13.14 -4.14 -14.92
N VAL A 161 -13.13 -5.26 -15.62
CA VAL A 161 -13.75 -5.41 -16.94
C VAL A 161 -14.34 -6.80 -17.11
N MET A 162 -15.37 -6.88 -17.95
CA MET A 162 -15.87 -8.14 -18.52
C MET A 162 -15.34 -8.20 -19.94
N LEU A 163 -14.24 -8.92 -20.15
CA LEU A 163 -13.67 -9.15 -21.48
C LEU A 163 -14.51 -10.19 -22.24
N ASN A 164 -14.47 -10.12 -23.58
CA ASN A 164 -14.93 -11.26 -24.38
C ASN A 164 -13.95 -12.43 -24.23
N PRO A 165 -14.41 -13.67 -24.38
CA PRO A 165 -13.53 -14.85 -24.29
C PRO A 165 -12.29 -14.82 -25.20
N SER A 166 -12.38 -14.13 -26.34
CA SER A 166 -11.28 -13.97 -27.31
C SER A 166 -10.34 -12.81 -27.02
N ASP A 167 -10.68 -11.90 -26.11
CA ASP A 167 -9.86 -10.70 -25.84
C ASP A 167 -8.56 -11.07 -25.11
N ASP A 168 -7.49 -10.34 -25.39
CA ASP A 168 -6.17 -10.52 -24.76
C ASP A 168 -6.11 -9.74 -23.42
N ILE A 169 -5.77 -10.46 -22.35
CA ILE A 169 -5.69 -9.89 -20.99
C ILE A 169 -4.46 -9.00 -20.87
N ALA A 170 -3.31 -9.41 -21.40
CA ALA A 170 -2.07 -8.63 -21.32
C ALA A 170 -2.21 -7.31 -22.07
N GLU A 171 -2.84 -7.32 -23.25
CA GLU A 171 -3.14 -6.10 -24.01
C GLU A 171 -4.09 -5.16 -23.24
N TRP A 172 -5.10 -5.71 -22.56
CA TRP A 172 -6.00 -4.92 -21.74
C TRP A 172 -5.26 -4.26 -20.57
N VAL A 173 -4.39 -4.99 -19.87
CA VAL A 173 -3.56 -4.46 -18.76
C VAL A 173 -2.64 -3.35 -19.28
N GLU A 174 -1.92 -3.60 -20.39
CA GLU A 174 -1.00 -2.65 -21.02
C GLU A 174 -1.69 -1.33 -21.39
N LYS A 175 -2.91 -1.40 -21.96
CA LYS A 175 -3.70 -0.21 -22.30
C LYS A 175 -4.32 0.49 -21.08
N THR A 176 -4.65 -0.27 -20.04
CA THR A 176 -5.35 0.22 -18.86
C THR A 176 -4.42 0.93 -17.89
N LEU A 177 -3.23 0.40 -17.65
CA LEU A 177 -2.32 0.90 -16.62
C LEU A 177 -1.92 2.37 -16.82
N PRO A 178 -1.60 2.87 -18.01
CA PRO A 178 -1.29 4.30 -18.22
C PRO A 178 -2.45 5.23 -17.82
N THR A 179 -3.71 4.77 -17.93
CA THR A 179 -4.89 5.56 -17.54
C THR A 179 -4.98 5.79 -16.03
N MET A 180 -4.25 5.01 -15.24
CA MET A 180 -4.19 5.18 -13.79
C MET A 180 -3.26 6.32 -13.38
N GLY A 181 -2.36 6.75 -14.27
CA GLY A 181 -1.27 7.68 -13.97
C GLY A 181 -0.32 7.11 -12.92
N ALA A 182 0.49 7.96 -12.29
CA ALA A 182 1.40 7.56 -11.22
C ALA A 182 0.79 7.65 -9.79
N GLY A 183 -0.50 7.99 -9.68
CA GLY A 183 -1.15 8.20 -8.38
C GLY A 183 -1.32 6.94 -7.51
N TRP A 184 -0.93 5.76 -8.01
CA TRP A 184 -0.82 4.53 -7.21
C TRP A 184 0.58 4.28 -6.65
N CYS A 185 1.49 5.21 -6.91
CA CYS A 185 2.85 5.27 -6.34
C CYS A 185 3.74 4.06 -6.70
N PRO A 186 4.07 3.87 -8.00
CA PRO A 186 5.04 2.86 -8.41
C PRO A 186 6.47 3.17 -7.90
N PRO A 187 7.37 2.18 -7.81
CA PRO A 187 7.18 0.81 -8.21
C PRO A 187 6.47 0.02 -7.12
N GLY A 188 5.57 -0.85 -7.54
CA GLY A 188 4.79 -1.68 -6.64
C GLY A 188 4.47 -3.01 -7.31
N MET A 189 3.33 -3.60 -6.96
CA MET A 189 2.87 -4.87 -7.52
C MET A 189 1.54 -4.69 -8.24
N LEU A 190 1.26 -5.56 -9.20
CA LEU A 190 -0.08 -5.71 -9.77
C LEU A 190 -0.70 -7.02 -9.32
N GLY A 191 -1.87 -6.95 -8.70
CA GLY A 191 -2.72 -8.11 -8.45
C GLY A 191 -3.79 -8.22 -9.52
N ILE A 192 -3.87 -9.39 -10.14
CA ILE A 192 -4.83 -9.66 -11.22
C ILE A 192 -5.66 -10.86 -10.84
N GLY A 193 -6.97 -10.69 -10.82
CA GLY A 193 -7.92 -11.78 -10.65
C GLY A 193 -8.64 -12.07 -11.95
N ILE A 194 -8.68 -13.33 -12.35
CA ILE A 194 -9.26 -13.76 -13.61
C ILE A 194 -10.27 -14.87 -13.36
N GLY A 195 -11.45 -14.72 -13.92
CA GLY A 195 -12.48 -15.76 -13.86
C GLY A 195 -13.40 -15.67 -12.64
N GLY A 196 -14.15 -16.73 -12.40
CA GLY A 196 -15.29 -16.71 -11.46
C GLY A 196 -16.39 -15.79 -11.94
N THR A 197 -16.89 -14.99 -11.05
CA THR A 197 -17.82 -13.87 -11.28
C THR A 197 -17.08 -12.54 -11.08
N ALA A 198 -17.73 -11.41 -11.37
CA ALA A 198 -17.11 -10.09 -11.26
C ALA A 198 -16.50 -9.85 -9.86
N GLU A 199 -17.28 -10.10 -8.82
CA GLU A 199 -16.82 -9.95 -7.43
C GLU A 199 -15.71 -10.95 -7.07
N LYS A 200 -15.76 -12.20 -7.61
CA LYS A 200 -14.72 -13.19 -7.37
C LYS A 200 -13.39 -12.75 -7.99
N ALA A 201 -13.40 -12.23 -9.22
CA ALA A 201 -12.20 -11.68 -9.84
C ALA A 201 -11.59 -10.53 -9.02
N ALA A 202 -12.42 -9.64 -8.45
CA ALA A 202 -11.95 -8.56 -7.60
C ALA A 202 -11.32 -9.06 -6.29
N VAL A 203 -11.92 -10.07 -5.67
CA VAL A 203 -11.39 -10.71 -4.45
C VAL A 203 -10.05 -11.41 -4.74
N LEU A 204 -9.97 -12.17 -5.84
CA LEU A 204 -8.73 -12.84 -6.27
C LEU A 204 -7.60 -11.84 -6.54
N ALA A 205 -7.89 -10.74 -7.23
CA ALA A 205 -6.91 -9.68 -7.47
C ALA A 205 -6.39 -9.06 -6.16
N LYS A 206 -7.26 -8.88 -5.16
CA LYS A 206 -6.86 -8.36 -3.85
C LYS A 206 -5.99 -9.35 -3.10
N GLU A 207 -6.40 -10.61 -3.06
CA GLU A 207 -5.69 -11.68 -2.37
C GLU A 207 -4.30 -11.92 -2.98
N SER A 208 -4.18 -11.87 -4.31
CA SER A 208 -2.90 -12.09 -5.00
C SER A 208 -1.82 -11.06 -4.63
N LEU A 209 -2.19 -9.85 -4.20
CA LEU A 209 -1.24 -8.82 -3.73
C LEU A 209 -0.52 -9.18 -2.42
N MET A 210 -0.97 -10.20 -1.71
CA MET A 210 -0.36 -10.65 -0.45
C MET A 210 0.59 -11.83 -0.65
N GLU A 211 0.81 -12.26 -1.88
CA GLU A 211 1.74 -13.34 -2.19
C GLU A 211 3.19 -12.83 -2.21
N HIS A 212 4.10 -13.77 -1.92
CA HIS A 212 5.53 -13.50 -1.95
C HIS A 212 6.02 -13.06 -3.34
N ILE A 213 6.94 -12.11 -3.40
CA ILE A 213 7.56 -11.64 -4.65
C ILE A 213 8.54 -12.69 -5.17
N ASP A 214 8.25 -13.28 -6.34
CA ASP A 214 8.99 -14.39 -6.93
C ASP A 214 9.28 -14.22 -8.43
N ILE A 215 8.99 -13.06 -9.01
CA ILE A 215 9.10 -12.85 -10.45
C ILE A 215 10.52 -13.11 -10.99
N GLN A 216 11.56 -12.85 -10.19
CA GLN A 216 12.94 -13.09 -10.61
C GLN A 216 13.24 -14.59 -10.68
N GLU A 217 12.74 -15.38 -9.73
CA GLU A 217 12.81 -16.83 -9.76
C GLU A 217 12.06 -17.37 -10.99
N LEU A 218 10.87 -16.84 -11.25
CA LEU A 218 10.09 -17.21 -12.45
C LEU A 218 10.83 -16.88 -13.74
N ILE A 219 11.52 -15.74 -13.83
CA ILE A 219 12.34 -15.37 -14.99
C ILE A 219 13.51 -16.35 -15.16
N GLU A 220 14.18 -16.73 -14.08
CA GLU A 220 15.35 -17.61 -14.12
C GLU A 220 15.01 -19.04 -14.51
N ARG A 221 13.93 -19.62 -13.96
CA ARG A 221 13.52 -21.00 -14.27
C ARG A 221 12.68 -21.13 -15.53
N GLY A 222 12.05 -20.02 -15.95
CA GLY A 222 11.05 -20.01 -17.03
C GLY A 222 9.65 -20.43 -16.57
N PRO A 223 8.61 -20.08 -17.36
CA PRO A 223 7.22 -20.41 -17.03
C PRO A 223 6.92 -21.91 -17.27
N GLU A 224 6.14 -22.50 -16.37
CA GLU A 224 5.72 -23.90 -16.42
C GLU A 224 4.25 -24.07 -16.85
N ASN A 225 3.49 -22.98 -16.86
CA ASN A 225 2.07 -23.00 -17.20
C ASN A 225 1.62 -21.64 -17.78
N ALA A 226 0.43 -21.63 -18.37
CA ALA A 226 -0.12 -20.44 -19.04
C ALA A 226 -0.33 -19.23 -18.12
N GLU A 227 -0.55 -19.43 -16.83
CA GLU A 227 -0.66 -18.33 -15.85
C GLU A 227 0.69 -17.65 -15.65
N GLU A 228 1.76 -18.41 -15.53
CA GLU A 228 3.11 -17.89 -15.41
C GLU A 228 3.61 -17.24 -16.71
N GLU A 229 3.25 -17.79 -17.88
CA GLU A 229 3.50 -17.15 -19.18
C GLU A 229 2.83 -15.77 -19.24
N LEU A 230 1.57 -15.68 -18.81
CA LEU A 230 0.81 -14.43 -18.76
C LEU A 230 1.41 -13.44 -17.74
N ARG A 231 1.88 -13.91 -16.57
CA ARG A 231 2.56 -13.07 -15.59
C ARG A 231 3.81 -12.43 -16.19
N LEU A 232 4.65 -13.21 -16.86
CA LEU A 232 5.88 -12.71 -17.50
C LEU A 232 5.58 -11.74 -18.64
N ASP A 233 4.59 -12.02 -19.47
CA ASP A 233 4.20 -11.14 -20.57
C ASP A 233 3.71 -9.78 -20.03
N ILE A 234 2.82 -9.79 -19.05
CA ILE A 234 2.34 -8.54 -18.42
C ILE A 234 3.49 -7.79 -17.73
N PHE A 235 4.34 -8.48 -16.97
CA PHE A 235 5.49 -7.86 -16.29
C PHE A 235 6.40 -7.13 -17.30
N ASN A 236 6.71 -7.79 -18.41
CA ASN A 236 7.57 -7.22 -19.44
C ASN A 236 6.90 -6.02 -20.15
N ARG A 237 5.62 -6.14 -20.53
CA ARG A 237 4.88 -5.05 -21.18
C ARG A 237 4.75 -3.83 -20.27
N VAL A 238 4.38 -4.05 -19.02
CA VAL A 238 4.18 -2.97 -18.04
C VAL A 238 5.46 -2.20 -17.77
N ASN A 239 6.59 -2.88 -17.59
CA ASN A 239 7.87 -2.22 -17.37
C ASN A 239 8.37 -1.48 -18.62
N LYS A 240 8.04 -1.95 -19.84
CA LYS A 240 8.33 -1.25 -21.10
C LYS A 240 7.52 0.05 -21.28
N LEU A 241 6.43 0.25 -20.56
CA LEU A 241 5.67 1.50 -20.61
C LEU A 241 6.48 2.71 -20.13
N GLY A 242 7.55 2.48 -19.35
CA GLY A 242 8.44 3.53 -18.88
C GLY A 242 7.78 4.52 -17.92
N ILE A 243 6.72 4.15 -17.22
CA ILE A 243 6.11 4.97 -16.16
C ILE A 243 7.14 5.18 -15.05
N GLY A 244 7.81 4.10 -14.64
CA GLY A 244 8.92 4.13 -13.70
C GLY A 244 8.56 4.50 -12.27
N ALA A 245 9.58 4.60 -11.43
CA ALA A 245 9.42 4.95 -10.03
C ALA A 245 8.76 6.33 -9.89
N GLN A 246 7.64 6.37 -9.16
CA GLN A 246 6.85 7.58 -8.88
C GLN A 246 6.35 8.34 -10.13
N GLY A 247 6.36 7.67 -11.31
CA GLY A 247 6.01 8.30 -12.57
C GLY A 247 7.11 9.21 -13.15
N LEU A 248 8.34 9.06 -12.67
CA LEU A 248 9.49 9.85 -13.11
C LEU A 248 10.22 9.23 -14.31
N GLY A 249 9.63 8.22 -14.93
CA GLY A 249 10.26 7.43 -15.99
C GLY A 249 11.18 6.34 -15.42
N GLY A 250 11.85 5.60 -16.30
CA GLY A 250 12.80 4.56 -15.93
C GLY A 250 12.33 3.14 -16.24
N LEU A 251 13.13 2.17 -15.80
CA LEU A 251 13.00 0.77 -16.20
C LEU A 251 11.96 0.01 -15.38
N THR A 252 11.67 0.44 -14.12
CA THR A 252 10.86 -0.32 -13.19
C THR A 252 9.58 0.42 -12.81
N THR A 253 8.48 -0.02 -13.37
CA THR A 253 7.11 0.40 -12.99
C THR A 253 6.53 -0.55 -11.94
N VAL A 254 6.79 -1.85 -12.09
CA VAL A 254 6.36 -2.90 -11.14
C VAL A 254 7.53 -3.81 -10.79
N VAL A 255 7.56 -4.26 -9.55
CA VAL A 255 8.53 -5.25 -9.05
C VAL A 255 8.01 -6.68 -9.18
N ASP A 256 6.69 -6.87 -9.27
CA ASP A 256 6.05 -8.16 -9.56
C ASP A 256 4.63 -7.99 -10.14
N VAL A 257 4.14 -9.05 -10.77
CA VAL A 257 2.75 -9.23 -11.20
C VAL A 257 2.26 -10.55 -10.62
N LYS A 258 1.15 -10.52 -9.89
CA LYS A 258 0.51 -11.71 -9.30
C LYS A 258 -0.83 -11.96 -9.97
N ILE A 259 -1.11 -13.22 -10.27
CA ILE A 259 -2.36 -13.64 -10.89
C ILE A 259 -2.99 -14.74 -10.02
N LYS A 260 -4.29 -14.63 -9.80
CA LYS A 260 -5.12 -15.72 -9.28
C LYS A 260 -6.28 -15.96 -10.22
N THR A 261 -6.60 -17.22 -10.44
CA THR A 261 -7.64 -17.61 -11.37
C THR A 261 -8.76 -18.42 -10.70
N ALA A 262 -9.92 -18.41 -11.31
CA ALA A 262 -11.02 -19.28 -10.94
C ALA A 262 -11.78 -19.73 -12.20
N PRO A 263 -12.38 -20.93 -12.21
CA PRO A 263 -13.28 -21.36 -13.27
C PRO A 263 -14.39 -20.34 -13.51
N THR A 264 -14.72 -20.08 -14.78
CA THR A 264 -15.71 -19.07 -15.16
C THR A 264 -16.72 -19.63 -16.15
N HIS A 265 -17.82 -18.91 -16.35
CA HIS A 265 -18.81 -19.25 -17.37
C HIS A 265 -18.20 -19.11 -18.79
N ALA A 266 -18.51 -20.04 -19.70
CA ALA A 266 -17.94 -20.09 -21.04
C ALA A 266 -18.08 -18.79 -21.86
N ALA A 267 -19.12 -18.00 -21.60
CA ALA A 267 -19.36 -16.70 -22.24
C ALA A 267 -18.76 -15.51 -21.47
N SER A 268 -18.01 -15.73 -20.39
CA SER A 268 -17.54 -14.67 -19.49
C SER A 268 -16.02 -14.74 -19.33
N LYS A 269 -15.38 -13.56 -19.24
CA LYS A 269 -13.97 -13.41 -18.88
C LYS A 269 -13.83 -12.17 -17.96
N PRO A 270 -14.29 -12.26 -16.69
CA PRO A 270 -14.07 -11.17 -15.75
C PRO A 270 -12.60 -11.05 -15.42
N VAL A 271 -12.06 -9.83 -15.46
CA VAL A 271 -10.68 -9.50 -15.08
C VAL A 271 -10.69 -8.28 -14.19
N CYS A 272 -10.04 -8.39 -13.04
CA CYS A 272 -9.80 -7.28 -12.13
C CYS A 272 -8.32 -7.03 -12.00
N LEU A 273 -7.91 -5.76 -12.07
CA LEU A 273 -6.55 -5.28 -11.92
C LEU A 273 -6.49 -4.32 -10.72
N ILE A 274 -5.74 -4.68 -9.71
CA ILE A 274 -5.52 -3.88 -8.51
C ILE A 274 -4.03 -3.58 -8.36
N PRO A 275 -3.58 -2.33 -8.51
CA PRO A 275 -2.20 -1.99 -8.22
C PRO A 275 -1.96 -1.92 -6.71
N ASN A 276 -0.77 -2.31 -6.25
CA ASN A 276 -0.27 -2.02 -4.92
C ASN A 276 0.89 -1.03 -5.00
N CYS A 277 0.99 -0.12 -4.04
CA CYS A 277 1.99 0.95 -4.08
C CYS A 277 3.34 0.51 -3.47
N ALA A 278 4.34 1.38 -3.58
CA ALA A 278 5.64 1.18 -2.94
C ALA A 278 5.59 1.07 -1.41
N ALA A 279 4.49 1.47 -0.77
CA ALA A 279 4.24 1.26 0.65
C ALA A 279 3.39 0.00 0.88
N THR A 280 3.81 -1.12 0.29
CA THR A 280 3.14 -2.42 0.48
C THR A 280 3.26 -2.88 1.93
N ARG A 281 2.15 -3.36 2.50
CA ARG A 281 2.04 -3.68 3.93
C ARG A 281 1.14 -4.89 4.10
N HIS A 282 1.72 -6.04 4.29
CA HIS A 282 1.00 -7.27 4.58
C HIS A 282 1.87 -8.24 5.37
N VAL A 283 1.23 -9.15 6.08
CA VAL A 283 1.87 -10.25 6.77
C VAL A 283 0.94 -11.45 6.84
N HIS A 284 1.52 -12.63 6.91
CA HIS A 284 0.82 -13.91 7.06
C HIS A 284 1.21 -14.55 8.38
N PHE A 285 0.24 -15.13 9.07
CA PHE A 285 0.48 -15.91 10.28
C PHE A 285 -0.57 -17.00 10.46
N THR A 286 -0.23 -17.99 11.28
CA THR A 286 -1.08 -19.15 11.58
C THR A 286 -1.29 -19.28 13.07
N LEU A 287 -2.53 -19.50 13.48
CA LEU A 287 -2.90 -19.82 14.85
C LEU A 287 -3.21 -21.31 14.92
N ASP A 288 -2.51 -22.02 15.78
CA ASP A 288 -2.61 -23.46 15.99
C ASP A 288 -3.10 -23.83 17.39
N GLY A 289 -3.50 -22.82 18.18
CA GLY A 289 -3.96 -22.96 19.57
C GLY A 289 -2.86 -22.88 20.62
N SER A 290 -1.58 -22.70 20.22
CA SER A 290 -0.47 -22.54 21.16
C SER A 290 -0.40 -21.14 21.80
N GLY A 291 -1.03 -20.15 21.17
CA GLY A 291 -1.02 -18.76 21.62
C GLY A 291 -1.24 -17.76 20.48
N PRO A 292 -1.00 -16.47 20.72
CA PRO A 292 -0.96 -15.47 19.68
C PRO A 292 0.21 -15.73 18.72
N ALA A 293 0.11 -15.19 17.50
CA ALA A 293 1.16 -15.32 16.50
C ALA A 293 2.47 -14.66 16.97
N ASP A 294 3.59 -15.34 16.71
CA ASP A 294 4.92 -14.75 16.88
C ASP A 294 5.32 -14.03 15.58
N LEU A 295 5.36 -12.70 15.64
CA LEU A 295 5.79 -11.85 14.53
C LEU A 295 7.19 -11.32 14.83
N THR A 296 8.18 -12.18 14.65
CA THR A 296 9.59 -11.80 14.87
C THR A 296 10.00 -10.68 13.93
N PRO A 297 10.44 -9.51 14.43
CA PRO A 297 10.89 -8.42 13.60
C PRO A 297 12.13 -8.82 12.76
N PRO A 298 12.19 -8.41 11.49
CA PRO A 298 13.38 -8.62 10.68
C PRO A 298 14.56 -7.80 11.24
N LYS A 299 15.77 -8.27 11.02
CA LYS A 299 16.97 -7.56 11.47
C LYS A 299 17.25 -6.37 10.54
N LEU A 300 17.73 -5.25 11.11
CA LEU A 300 17.99 -4.03 10.32
C LEU A 300 19.11 -4.24 9.27
N GLU A 301 19.99 -5.21 9.48
CA GLU A 301 21.02 -5.60 8.52
C GLU A 301 20.45 -6.21 7.24
N GLU A 302 19.15 -6.60 7.22
CA GLU A 302 18.47 -7.11 6.04
C GLU A 302 18.00 -5.98 5.10
N TRP A 303 18.05 -4.70 5.57
CA TRP A 303 17.86 -3.54 4.70
C TRP A 303 19.15 -3.14 4.00
N PRO A 304 19.08 -2.77 2.70
CA PRO A 304 20.26 -2.31 1.99
C PRO A 304 20.82 -1.01 2.60
N ASP A 305 22.15 -0.89 2.58
CA ASP A 305 22.83 0.34 2.99
C ASP A 305 22.85 1.32 1.81
N ILE A 306 21.74 2.05 1.63
CA ILE A 306 21.59 3.04 0.57
C ILE A 306 21.67 4.43 1.16
N THR A 307 22.59 5.22 0.63
CA THR A 307 22.72 6.65 0.91
C THR A 307 22.27 7.46 -0.29
N TRP A 308 21.62 8.57 -0.03
CA TRP A 308 21.30 9.56 -1.06
C TRP A 308 21.95 10.89 -0.70
N GLU A 309 22.73 11.42 -1.60
CA GLU A 309 23.36 12.72 -1.45
C GLU A 309 22.82 13.70 -2.50
N ALA A 310 22.59 14.93 -2.04
CA ALA A 310 22.17 15.98 -2.94
C ALA A 310 23.30 16.29 -3.93
N GLY A 311 22.97 16.34 -5.21
CA GLY A 311 23.92 16.76 -6.25
C GLY A 311 24.50 18.15 -5.96
N ALA A 312 25.69 18.43 -6.50
CA ALA A 312 26.40 19.70 -6.27
C ALA A 312 25.55 20.94 -6.64
N ASN A 313 24.62 20.80 -7.58
CA ASN A 313 23.74 21.87 -8.04
C ASN A 313 22.38 21.91 -7.34
N THR A 314 22.18 21.11 -6.30
CA THR A 314 20.92 21.08 -5.56
C THR A 314 20.78 22.35 -4.71
N ARG A 315 19.74 23.12 -4.97
CA ARG A 315 19.41 24.30 -4.19
C ARG A 315 18.92 23.93 -2.80
N ARG A 316 19.55 24.50 -1.77
CA ARG A 316 19.07 24.34 -0.36
C ARG A 316 18.28 25.58 0.01
N VAL A 317 17.06 25.39 0.51
CA VAL A 317 16.12 26.47 0.82
C VAL A 317 15.61 26.30 2.25
N ASN A 318 15.74 27.36 3.03
CA ASN A 318 15.09 27.49 4.32
C ASN A 318 13.70 28.11 4.10
N LEU A 319 12.64 27.35 4.38
CA LEU A 319 11.25 27.79 4.19
C LEU A 319 10.82 28.96 5.12
N GLU A 320 11.57 29.21 6.16
CA GLU A 320 11.30 30.35 7.07
C GLU A 320 11.90 31.66 6.57
N GLU A 321 12.85 31.59 5.64
CA GLU A 321 13.59 32.75 5.11
C GLU A 321 13.28 33.03 3.64
N VAL A 322 12.80 32.01 2.89
CA VAL A 322 12.57 32.13 1.46
C VAL A 322 11.46 33.13 1.13
N THR A 323 11.72 33.96 0.16
CA THR A 323 10.78 34.97 -0.32
C THR A 323 10.11 34.52 -1.64
N GLN A 324 9.02 35.20 -2.01
CA GLN A 324 8.38 34.95 -3.32
C GLN A 324 9.35 35.22 -4.49
N ALA A 325 10.20 36.23 -4.38
CA ALA A 325 11.20 36.55 -5.39
C ALA A 325 12.25 35.44 -5.57
N ASP A 326 12.58 34.71 -4.50
CA ASP A 326 13.46 33.54 -4.58
C ASP A 326 12.77 32.39 -5.31
N VAL A 327 11.48 32.14 -5.03
CA VAL A 327 10.68 31.09 -5.67
C VAL A 327 10.50 31.36 -7.17
N GLU A 328 10.31 32.62 -7.57
CA GLU A 328 10.17 33.02 -8.97
C GLU A 328 11.42 32.74 -9.81
N GLN A 329 12.57 32.56 -9.17
CA GLN A 329 13.83 32.19 -9.85
C GLN A 329 14.00 30.69 -10.09
N TRP A 330 13.12 29.85 -9.50
CA TRP A 330 13.21 28.40 -9.66
C TRP A 330 12.82 27.98 -11.06
N LYS A 331 13.50 26.96 -11.57
CA LYS A 331 13.26 26.43 -12.91
C LYS A 331 12.65 25.05 -12.87
N THR A 332 11.83 24.75 -13.84
CA THR A 332 11.27 23.40 -14.03
C THR A 332 12.40 22.37 -14.16
N GLY A 333 12.30 21.27 -13.40
CA GLY A 333 13.31 20.22 -13.35
C GLY A 333 14.48 20.48 -12.39
N GLU A 334 14.50 21.61 -11.68
CA GLU A 334 15.49 21.90 -10.65
C GLU A 334 15.19 21.08 -9.39
N THR A 335 16.22 20.45 -8.81
CA THR A 335 16.11 19.77 -7.51
C THR A 335 16.32 20.75 -6.37
N VAL A 336 15.37 20.79 -5.44
CA VAL A 336 15.40 21.71 -4.31
C VAL A 336 15.27 20.91 -3.00
N LEU A 337 16.16 21.16 -2.05
CA LEU A 337 16.06 20.64 -0.68
C LEU A 337 15.43 21.70 0.22
N LEU A 338 14.25 21.39 0.72
CA LEU A 338 13.49 22.28 1.60
C LEU A 338 13.76 21.93 3.06
N SER A 339 14.07 22.91 3.88
CA SER A 339 14.19 22.80 5.33
C SER A 339 13.27 23.83 6.00
N GLY A 340 12.59 23.46 7.07
CA GLY A 340 11.65 24.32 7.79
C GLY A 340 10.23 23.76 7.83
N LYS A 341 9.28 24.54 8.28
CA LYS A 341 7.88 24.14 8.42
C LYS A 341 7.16 24.13 7.08
N ILE A 342 6.51 23.02 6.76
CA ILE A 342 5.67 22.86 5.58
C ILE A 342 4.27 22.42 6.02
N LEU A 343 3.25 23.00 5.43
CA LEU A 343 1.87 22.55 5.64
C LEU A 343 1.57 21.40 4.69
N THR A 344 0.83 20.43 5.16
CA THR A 344 0.37 19.33 4.32
C THR A 344 -1.15 19.38 4.16
N GLY A 345 -1.64 19.26 2.94
CA GLY A 345 -3.07 19.28 2.66
C GLY A 345 -3.39 18.56 1.36
N ARG A 346 -4.47 17.76 1.37
CA ARG A 346 -5.00 17.10 0.19
C ARG A 346 -6.41 17.63 -0.14
N ASP A 347 -7.06 17.01 -1.11
CA ASP A 347 -8.34 17.42 -1.69
C ASP A 347 -9.39 17.83 -0.65
N ALA A 348 -9.53 17.03 0.43
CA ALA A 348 -10.49 17.33 1.49
C ALA A 348 -10.13 18.60 2.27
N ALA A 349 -8.83 18.83 2.53
CA ALA A 349 -8.36 20.05 3.19
C ALA A 349 -8.58 21.27 2.29
N HIS A 350 -8.20 21.20 1.02
CA HIS A 350 -8.41 22.26 0.05
C HIS A 350 -9.88 22.60 -0.13
N LYS A 351 -10.74 21.57 -0.29
CA LYS A 351 -12.20 21.77 -0.40
C LYS A 351 -12.77 22.45 0.85
N ARG A 352 -12.31 22.05 2.03
CA ARG A 352 -12.73 22.68 3.30
C ARG A 352 -12.29 24.15 3.38
N ILE A 353 -11.02 24.42 3.04
CA ILE A 353 -10.48 25.79 3.01
C ILE A 353 -11.25 26.64 2.02
N GLN A 354 -11.50 26.13 0.82
CA GLN A 354 -12.31 26.83 -0.19
C GLN A 354 -13.70 27.14 0.33
N GLY A 355 -14.39 26.18 0.93
CA GLY A 355 -15.72 26.37 1.51
C GLY A 355 -15.74 27.43 2.62
N MET A 356 -14.71 27.45 3.47
CA MET A 356 -14.60 28.47 4.53
C MET A 356 -14.34 29.87 3.97
N LEU A 357 -13.53 29.99 2.92
CA LEU A 357 -13.31 31.27 2.22
C LEU A 357 -14.57 31.77 1.51
N GLU A 358 -15.30 30.88 0.84
CA GLU A 358 -16.55 31.18 0.12
C GLU A 358 -17.69 31.57 1.08
N SER A 359 -17.77 30.94 2.27
CA SER A 359 -18.77 31.25 3.31
C SER A 359 -18.45 32.51 4.12
N GLY A 360 -17.21 33.02 4.02
CA GLY A 360 -16.77 34.17 4.80
C GLY A 360 -16.46 33.85 6.27
N GLU A 361 -16.42 32.57 6.65
CA GLU A 361 -16.07 32.13 8.02
C GLU A 361 -14.61 32.40 8.38
N GLY A 362 -13.76 32.63 7.38
CA GLY A 362 -12.32 32.75 7.59
C GLY A 362 -11.63 31.40 7.84
N LEU A 363 -10.33 31.43 8.00
CA LEU A 363 -9.53 30.23 8.31
C LEU A 363 -9.63 29.88 9.78
N PRO A 364 -9.40 28.59 10.17
CA PRO A 364 -9.35 28.19 11.55
C PRO A 364 -8.32 29.01 12.35
N GLU A 365 -8.58 29.22 13.63
CA GLU A 365 -7.64 29.93 14.52
C GLU A 365 -6.24 29.28 14.49
N GLY A 366 -5.21 30.09 14.33
CA GLY A 366 -3.83 29.64 14.24
C GLY A 366 -3.38 29.14 12.85
N VAL A 367 -4.27 29.15 11.86
CA VAL A 367 -3.94 28.76 10.47
C VAL A 367 -3.73 30.01 9.62
N ASP A 368 -2.48 30.23 9.20
CA ASP A 368 -2.11 31.27 8.23
C ASP A 368 -1.33 30.63 7.06
N PHE A 369 -1.85 30.82 5.85
CA PHE A 369 -1.23 30.31 4.62
C PHE A 369 -0.35 31.35 3.93
N LYS A 370 -0.36 32.61 4.35
CA LYS A 370 0.39 33.67 3.69
C LYS A 370 1.89 33.40 3.80
N GLY A 371 2.54 33.29 2.65
CA GLY A 371 3.98 32.97 2.56
C GLY A 371 4.37 31.57 3.05
N LYS A 372 3.42 30.66 3.18
CA LYS A 372 3.69 29.27 3.57
C LYS A 372 3.66 28.32 2.39
N PHE A 373 4.49 27.29 2.47
CA PHE A 373 4.48 26.19 1.51
C PHE A 373 3.45 25.16 1.94
N ILE A 374 2.64 24.72 0.98
CA ILE A 374 1.68 23.64 1.18
C ILE A 374 2.11 22.50 0.29
N SER A 375 2.44 21.36 0.88
CA SER A 375 2.63 20.12 0.14
C SER A 375 1.28 19.44 -0.06
N VAL A 376 0.89 19.29 -1.32
CA VAL A 376 -0.22 18.44 -1.73
C VAL A 376 0.33 17.02 -1.87
N SER A 377 0.61 16.37 -0.73
CA SER A 377 1.33 15.12 -0.76
C SER A 377 0.44 13.95 -1.14
N TYR A 378 0.88 13.22 -2.15
CA TYR A 378 0.64 11.79 -2.30
C TYR A 378 1.80 11.08 -1.59
N THR A 379 1.58 10.07 -0.86
CA THR A 379 2.40 9.01 -0.22
C THR A 379 3.91 9.17 0.04
N HIS A 380 4.63 10.22 -0.32
CA HIS A 380 6.10 10.21 -0.34
C HIS A 380 6.80 11.28 0.49
N LEU A 381 6.08 12.12 1.19
CA LEU A 381 6.75 12.95 2.17
C LEU A 381 6.95 12.16 3.44
N ARG A 382 8.21 12.01 3.82
CA ARG A 382 8.63 11.34 5.03
C ARG A 382 7.78 11.80 6.20
N ALA A 383 7.23 10.85 6.94
CA ALA A 383 6.59 11.08 8.23
C ALA A 383 7.65 11.47 9.30
N HIS A 384 8.45 12.49 9.03
CA HIS A 384 9.34 13.10 10.02
C HIS A 384 8.74 14.35 10.62
N GLU A 385 7.46 14.60 10.35
CA GLU A 385 6.81 15.79 10.87
C GLU A 385 5.65 15.40 11.75
N THR A 386 5.77 15.80 12.99
CA THR A 386 4.71 15.85 13.99
C THR A 386 3.46 16.49 13.38
N THR A 387 2.41 15.70 13.36
CA THR A 387 1.04 16.16 13.11
C THR A 387 0.69 17.27 14.10
N VAL A 388 0.39 18.45 13.61
CA VAL A 388 -0.41 19.44 14.32
C VAL A 388 -1.87 19.25 13.90
#